data_06fdd374055cd98ee1bfdb89d735d32f
#
_entry.id   06fdd374055cd98ee1bfdb89d735d32f
#
_cell.length_a   1.000
_cell.length_b   1.000
_cell.length_c   1.000
_cell.angle_alpha   90.00
_cell.angle_beta   90.00
_cell.angle_gamma   90.00
#
_symmetry.space_group_name_H-M   'P 1'
#
loop_
_entity.id
_entity.type
_entity.pdbx_description
1 polymer ?
#
loop_
_entity_poly.entity_id
_entity_poly.type
_entity_poly.pdbx_seq_one_letter_code
_entity_poly.pdbx_strand_id
1 'polypeptide(L)'
;MDIDKIIARVTEQVLSELEAEGQIKNKYSTPLEDIPSKFEHSLLNPDTTLDKIIKGCAEARQYRLANVCVNPYLVPFAAQQLSGSGVGICSVVGFPHGAASSAAKITEIRECISAGATELDISLNIVAIKSGRMDDARKDLDLMVSANNGRIKLKAIYEQGVFTDSEKEKALLLIRSSGVDFVKISNALTGKKAAEEDCRFVRGIVGRGLGIKIDGGVKTLEKALSLFEAGATRIGLTSALAICDEAKKEMQK
;
A
#
# COMPACT_ATOMS: atom_id res chain seq x y z
N MET A 1 -14.95 -20.57 19.72
CA MET A 1 -15.35 -20.69 18.31
C MET A 1 -14.81 -19.45 17.61
N ASP A 2 -14.00 -19.64 16.56
CA ASP A 2 -13.26 -18.54 15.90
C ASP A 2 -14.22 -17.84 14.92
N ILE A 3 -14.70 -16.67 15.32
CA ILE A 3 -15.69 -15.88 14.57
C ILE A 3 -15.17 -15.53 13.17
N ASP A 4 -13.87 -15.22 13.04
CA ASP A 4 -13.26 -14.88 11.75
C ASP A 4 -13.30 -16.05 10.76
N LYS A 5 -13.13 -17.29 11.25
CA LYS A 5 -13.28 -18.50 10.42
C LYS A 5 -14.73 -18.76 10.00
N ILE A 6 -15.68 -18.43 10.87
CA ILE A 6 -17.11 -18.56 10.52
C ILE A 6 -17.50 -17.54 9.47
N ILE A 7 -17.10 -16.27 9.65
CA ILE A 7 -17.36 -15.21 8.66
C ILE A 7 -16.73 -15.57 7.31
N ALA A 8 -15.47 -16.02 7.30
CA ALA A 8 -14.79 -16.43 6.07
C ALA A 8 -15.55 -17.55 5.35
N ARG A 9 -15.96 -18.59 6.07
CA ARG A 9 -16.69 -19.75 5.52
C ARG A 9 -18.07 -19.37 5.00
N VAL A 10 -18.82 -18.55 5.74
CA VAL A 10 -20.16 -18.10 5.31
C VAL A 10 -20.04 -17.19 4.08
N THR A 11 -19.07 -16.29 4.05
CA THR A 11 -18.82 -15.42 2.89
C THR A 11 -18.46 -16.24 1.65
N GLU A 12 -17.59 -17.23 1.77
CA GLU A 12 -17.19 -18.11 0.67
C GLU A 12 -18.36 -18.95 0.16
N GLN A 13 -19.20 -19.45 1.07
CA GLN A 13 -20.40 -20.22 0.71
C GLN A 13 -21.42 -19.35 -0.02
N VAL A 14 -21.73 -18.15 0.49
CA VAL A 14 -22.67 -17.21 -0.15
C VAL A 14 -22.18 -16.78 -1.53
N LEU A 15 -20.89 -16.46 -1.68
CA LEU A 15 -20.30 -16.13 -2.98
C LEU A 15 -20.40 -17.30 -3.96
N SER A 16 -20.11 -18.54 -3.52
CA SER A 16 -20.24 -19.73 -4.33
C SER A 16 -21.69 -20.00 -4.78
N GLU A 17 -22.67 -19.77 -3.90
CA GLU A 17 -24.09 -19.91 -4.21
C GLU A 17 -24.54 -18.86 -5.25
N LEU A 18 -24.13 -17.59 -5.09
CA LEU A 18 -24.43 -16.50 -6.03
C LEU A 18 -23.77 -16.70 -7.41
N GLU A 19 -22.57 -17.27 -7.45
CA GLU A 19 -21.89 -17.67 -8.69
C GLU A 19 -22.62 -18.82 -9.38
N ALA A 20 -23.05 -19.83 -8.63
CA ALA A 20 -23.81 -20.97 -9.14
C ALA A 20 -25.20 -20.58 -9.70
N GLU A 21 -25.83 -19.55 -9.12
CA GLU A 21 -27.09 -18.98 -9.61
C GLU A 21 -26.92 -18.04 -10.81
N GLY A 22 -25.68 -17.81 -11.27
CA GLY A 22 -25.37 -16.92 -12.39
C GLY A 22 -25.63 -15.44 -12.10
N GLN A 23 -25.80 -15.08 -10.83
CA GLN A 23 -26.03 -13.70 -10.40
C GLN A 23 -24.71 -12.89 -10.33
N ILE A 24 -23.56 -13.57 -10.23
CA ILE A 24 -22.23 -12.94 -10.29
C ILE A 24 -21.42 -13.62 -11.39
N LYS A 25 -21.32 -12.99 -12.56
CA LYS A 25 -20.42 -13.40 -13.66
C LYS A 25 -19.08 -12.68 -13.58
N ASN A 26 -18.42 -12.69 -12.43
CA ASN A 26 -17.08 -12.10 -12.35
C ASN A 26 -16.02 -13.20 -12.49
N LYS A 27 -15.35 -13.23 -13.65
CA LYS A 27 -14.19 -14.08 -13.94
C LYS A 27 -13.03 -13.82 -12.95
N TYR A 28 -13.03 -12.67 -12.28
CA TYR A 28 -11.98 -12.21 -11.39
C TYR A 28 -12.54 -11.86 -10.02
N SER A 29 -11.81 -12.14 -8.95
CA SER A 29 -12.16 -11.77 -7.57
C SER A 29 -12.21 -10.25 -7.35
N THR A 30 -11.47 -9.49 -8.17
CA THR A 30 -11.53 -8.02 -8.22
C THR A 30 -12.20 -7.59 -9.52
N PRO A 31 -13.33 -6.86 -9.48
CA PRO A 31 -13.95 -6.30 -10.67
C PRO A 31 -12.96 -5.43 -11.46
N LEU A 32 -12.94 -5.59 -12.80
CA LEU A 32 -11.98 -4.87 -13.65
C LEU A 32 -12.18 -3.35 -13.61
N GLU A 33 -13.42 -2.89 -13.43
CA GLU A 33 -13.78 -1.48 -13.26
C GLU A 33 -13.20 -0.86 -11.98
N ASP A 34 -12.94 -1.68 -10.94
CA ASP A 34 -12.39 -1.23 -9.66
C ASP A 34 -10.88 -1.13 -9.65
N ILE A 35 -10.19 -1.73 -10.63
CA ILE A 35 -8.73 -1.82 -10.67
C ILE A 35 -8.04 -0.45 -10.53
N PRO A 36 -8.45 0.61 -11.26
CA PRO A 36 -7.81 1.91 -11.12
C PRO A 36 -7.85 2.45 -9.69
N SER A 37 -8.96 2.25 -8.97
CA SER A 37 -9.14 2.68 -7.59
C SER A 37 -8.26 1.93 -6.58
N LYS A 38 -7.58 0.86 -7.01
CA LYS A 38 -6.65 0.05 -6.21
C LYS A 38 -5.18 0.29 -6.59
N PHE A 39 -4.91 1.23 -7.50
CA PHE A 39 -3.55 1.58 -7.91
C PHE A 39 -3.07 2.89 -7.31
N GLU A 40 -1.81 2.91 -6.91
CA GLU A 40 -1.08 4.13 -6.56
C GLU A 40 0.02 4.37 -7.59
N HIS A 41 0.01 5.54 -8.23
CA HIS A 41 1.05 5.93 -9.17
C HIS A 41 2.29 6.42 -8.41
N SER A 42 3.37 5.63 -8.45
CA SER A 42 4.60 5.91 -7.69
C SER A 42 5.54 6.84 -8.44
N LEU A 43 5.83 7.99 -7.86
CA LEU A 43 6.73 9.04 -8.35
C LEU A 43 7.81 9.35 -7.30
N LEU A 44 8.49 8.29 -6.80
CA LEU A 44 9.47 8.36 -5.70
C LEU A 44 10.92 8.37 -6.17
N ASN A 45 11.18 8.28 -7.48
CA ASN A 45 12.54 8.25 -8.00
C ASN A 45 13.26 9.57 -7.68
N PRO A 46 14.58 9.53 -7.37
CA PRO A 46 15.33 10.72 -7.02
C PRO A 46 15.46 11.74 -8.16
N ASP A 47 15.24 11.32 -9.41
CA ASP A 47 15.21 12.15 -10.61
C ASP A 47 13.82 12.70 -10.95
N THR A 48 12.85 12.57 -10.04
CA THR A 48 11.48 13.06 -10.26
C THR A 48 11.46 14.59 -10.26
N THR A 49 11.13 15.18 -11.41
CA THR A 49 10.99 16.63 -11.62
C THR A 49 9.54 17.08 -11.41
N LEU A 50 9.32 18.39 -11.31
CA LEU A 50 7.96 18.95 -11.23
C LEU A 50 7.14 18.62 -12.48
N ASP A 51 7.74 18.58 -13.67
CA ASP A 51 7.04 18.19 -14.91
C ASP A 51 6.56 16.73 -14.85
N LYS A 52 7.37 15.82 -14.28
CA LYS A 52 6.95 14.43 -14.03
C LYS A 52 5.79 14.37 -13.05
N ILE A 53 5.76 15.23 -12.02
CA ILE A 53 4.63 15.34 -11.08
C ILE A 53 3.38 15.82 -11.76
N ILE A 54 3.45 16.92 -12.54
CA ILE A 54 2.31 17.47 -13.28
C ILE A 54 1.72 16.41 -14.21
N LYS A 55 2.57 15.74 -14.98
CA LYS A 55 2.16 14.67 -15.88
C LYS A 55 1.52 13.50 -15.12
N GLY A 56 2.18 12.98 -14.07
CA GLY A 56 1.67 11.84 -13.29
C GLY A 56 0.36 12.14 -12.57
N CYS A 57 0.17 13.37 -12.08
CA CYS A 57 -1.11 13.81 -11.50
C CYS A 57 -2.23 13.89 -12.55
N ALA A 58 -1.94 14.41 -13.75
CA ALA A 58 -2.92 14.44 -14.84
C ALA A 58 -3.35 13.03 -15.25
N GLU A 59 -2.39 12.12 -15.37
CA GLU A 59 -2.61 10.69 -15.63
C GLU A 59 -3.46 10.04 -14.55
N ALA A 60 -3.11 10.25 -13.26
CA ALA A 60 -3.86 9.69 -12.13
C ALA A 60 -5.32 10.20 -12.10
N ARG A 61 -5.56 11.46 -12.42
CA ARG A 61 -6.93 12.02 -12.58
C ARG A 61 -7.70 11.36 -13.71
N GLN A 62 -7.08 11.23 -14.88
CA GLN A 62 -7.70 10.63 -16.07
C GLN A 62 -8.19 9.21 -15.82
N TYR A 63 -7.39 8.41 -15.08
CA TYR A 63 -7.72 7.02 -14.79
C TYR A 63 -8.41 6.82 -13.44
N ARG A 64 -8.63 7.87 -12.65
CA ARG A 64 -9.22 7.82 -11.31
C ARG A 64 -8.48 6.85 -10.39
N LEU A 65 -7.14 6.95 -10.38
CA LEU A 65 -6.32 6.13 -9.51
C LEU A 65 -6.61 6.45 -8.03
N ALA A 66 -6.26 5.51 -7.14
CA ALA A 66 -6.42 5.74 -5.70
C ALA A 66 -5.58 6.91 -5.22
N ASN A 67 -4.28 6.90 -5.54
CA ASN A 67 -3.33 7.92 -5.09
C ASN A 67 -2.22 8.15 -6.12
N VAL A 68 -1.59 9.33 -6.00
CA VAL A 68 -0.21 9.55 -6.45
C VAL A 68 0.70 9.49 -5.23
N CYS A 69 1.79 8.72 -5.29
CA CYS A 69 2.76 8.57 -4.20
C CYS A 69 4.03 9.36 -4.52
N VAL A 70 4.34 10.35 -3.67
CA VAL A 70 5.43 11.32 -3.90
C VAL A 70 6.32 11.49 -2.68
N ASN A 71 7.55 11.99 -2.89
CA ASN A 71 8.41 12.41 -1.78
C ASN A 71 7.82 13.61 -1.03
N PRO A 72 8.11 13.81 0.27
CA PRO A 72 7.54 14.86 1.11
C PRO A 72 7.60 16.26 0.49
N TYR A 73 8.76 16.64 -0.08
CA TYR A 73 8.94 17.93 -0.75
C TYR A 73 7.93 18.20 -1.88
N LEU A 74 7.42 17.14 -2.52
CA LEU A 74 6.52 17.25 -3.68
C LEU A 74 5.03 17.23 -3.30
N VAL A 75 4.68 17.00 -2.03
CA VAL A 75 3.28 16.95 -1.57
C VAL A 75 2.51 18.23 -1.89
N PRO A 76 3.01 19.46 -1.62
CA PRO A 76 2.26 20.68 -1.93
C PRO A 76 1.96 20.83 -3.42
N PHE A 77 2.91 20.44 -4.29
CA PHE A 77 2.74 20.49 -5.74
C PHE A 77 1.69 19.48 -6.22
N ALA A 78 1.74 18.24 -5.69
CA ALA A 78 0.74 17.23 -6.00
C ALA A 78 -0.65 17.66 -5.51
N ALA A 79 -0.76 18.28 -4.32
CA ALA A 79 -2.01 18.79 -3.75
C ALA A 79 -2.65 19.84 -4.66
N GLN A 80 -1.86 20.75 -5.20
CA GLN A 80 -2.33 21.75 -6.16
C GLN A 80 -2.87 21.09 -7.44
N GLN A 81 -2.13 20.11 -8.01
CA GLN A 81 -2.51 19.42 -9.25
C GLN A 81 -3.74 18.52 -9.08
N LEU A 82 -3.94 17.92 -7.91
CA LEU A 82 -5.01 16.95 -7.66
C LEU A 82 -6.25 17.54 -6.99
N SER A 83 -6.26 18.84 -6.73
CA SER A 83 -7.41 19.53 -6.11
C SER A 83 -8.72 19.22 -6.84
N GLY A 84 -9.76 18.79 -6.11
CA GLY A 84 -11.08 18.48 -6.64
C GLY A 84 -11.17 17.22 -7.52
N SER A 85 -10.08 16.44 -7.66
CA SER A 85 -10.07 15.26 -8.54
C SER A 85 -10.60 13.98 -7.92
N GLY A 86 -10.63 13.91 -6.59
CA GLY A 86 -10.91 12.68 -5.84
C GLY A 86 -9.71 11.71 -5.75
N VAL A 87 -8.60 11.98 -6.43
CA VAL A 87 -7.35 11.21 -6.31
C VAL A 87 -6.61 11.65 -5.05
N GLY A 88 -6.22 10.68 -4.21
CA GLY A 88 -5.48 10.94 -2.98
C GLY A 88 -3.99 11.21 -3.22
N ILE A 89 -3.33 11.72 -2.18
CA ILE A 89 -1.88 11.96 -2.16
C ILE A 89 -1.29 11.11 -1.06
N CYS A 90 -0.46 10.14 -1.45
CA CYS A 90 0.38 9.38 -0.55
C CYS A 90 1.77 10.02 -0.48
N SER A 91 2.38 10.06 0.70
CA SER A 91 3.78 10.40 0.83
C SER A 91 4.51 9.35 1.68
N VAL A 92 5.83 9.49 1.78
CA VAL A 92 6.68 8.57 2.55
C VAL A 92 7.25 9.27 3.78
N VAL A 93 7.52 8.50 4.85
CA VAL A 93 8.08 9.02 6.10
C VAL A 93 9.26 8.16 6.54
N GLY A 94 10.40 8.78 6.81
CA GLY A 94 11.63 8.09 7.18
C GLY A 94 12.17 7.14 6.10
N PHE A 95 11.73 7.30 4.88
CA PHE A 95 12.00 6.39 3.76
C PHE A 95 13.42 6.57 3.22
N PRO A 96 14.10 5.45 2.77
CA PRO A 96 13.59 4.07 2.78
C PRO A 96 13.94 3.27 4.06
N HIS A 97 14.90 3.72 4.89
CA HIS A 97 15.51 2.90 5.93
C HIS A 97 14.79 2.93 7.28
N GLY A 98 13.92 3.91 7.51
CA GLY A 98 13.28 4.12 8.81
C GLY A 98 14.26 4.50 9.93
N ALA A 99 15.52 4.83 9.61
CA ALA A 99 16.61 5.06 10.57
C ALA A 99 16.70 6.51 11.10
N ALA A 100 15.83 7.40 10.63
CA ALA A 100 15.71 8.74 11.19
C ALA A 100 15.18 8.66 12.64
N SER A 101 15.48 9.68 13.46
CA SER A 101 14.94 9.76 14.82
C SER A 101 13.41 9.85 14.79
N SER A 102 12.73 9.35 15.83
CA SER A 102 11.28 9.44 15.92
C SER A 102 10.80 10.89 15.85
N ALA A 103 11.55 11.85 16.44
CA ALA A 103 11.21 13.26 16.35
C ALA A 103 11.20 13.80 14.91
N ALA A 104 12.17 13.41 14.08
CA ALA A 104 12.24 13.79 12.68
C ALA A 104 11.05 13.20 11.90
N LYS A 105 10.73 11.91 12.09
CA LYS A 105 9.58 11.25 11.46
C LYS A 105 8.24 11.89 11.87
N ILE A 106 8.08 12.24 13.13
CA ILE A 106 6.89 12.95 13.64
C ILE A 106 6.73 14.31 12.94
N THR A 107 7.82 15.06 12.78
CA THR A 107 7.81 16.33 12.06
C THR A 107 7.40 16.12 10.60
N GLU A 108 8.01 15.15 9.92
CA GLU A 108 7.71 14.81 8.53
C GLU A 108 6.24 14.41 8.34
N ILE A 109 5.65 13.62 9.26
CA ILE A 109 4.22 13.29 9.27
C ILE A 109 3.35 14.55 9.31
N ARG A 110 3.64 15.46 10.26
CA ARG A 110 2.85 16.67 10.46
C ARG A 110 2.95 17.62 9.26
N GLU A 111 4.13 17.77 8.70
CA GLU A 111 4.37 18.57 7.49
C GLU A 111 3.64 18.00 6.28
N CYS A 112 3.73 16.68 6.03
CA CYS A 112 3.01 16.04 4.92
C CYS A 112 1.50 16.20 5.06
N ILE A 113 0.94 15.99 6.25
CA ILE A 113 -0.50 16.20 6.51
C ILE A 113 -0.90 17.66 6.26
N SER A 114 -0.13 18.61 6.78
CA SER A 114 -0.38 20.04 6.59
C SER A 114 -0.29 20.47 5.12
N ALA A 115 0.58 19.80 4.34
CA ALA A 115 0.77 20.06 2.92
C ALA A 115 -0.30 19.40 2.02
N GLY A 116 -1.20 18.57 2.59
CA GLY A 116 -2.32 17.97 1.85
C GLY A 116 -2.19 16.47 1.56
N ALA A 117 -1.26 15.76 2.19
CA ALA A 117 -1.23 14.30 2.10
C ALA A 117 -2.51 13.68 2.70
N THR A 118 -3.06 12.67 2.04
CA THR A 118 -4.26 11.93 2.47
C THR A 118 -3.92 10.53 2.98
N GLU A 119 -2.73 10.04 2.67
CA GLU A 119 -2.19 8.77 3.15
C GLU A 119 -0.68 8.90 3.35
N LEU A 120 -0.09 8.13 4.26
CA LEU A 120 1.36 8.08 4.47
C LEU A 120 1.86 6.64 4.53
N ASP A 121 2.96 6.38 3.83
CA ASP A 121 3.75 5.16 3.92
C ASP A 121 4.90 5.42 4.91
N ILE A 122 4.81 4.89 6.14
CA ILE A 122 5.76 5.13 7.23
C ILE A 122 6.76 3.98 7.35
N SER A 123 8.06 4.29 7.30
CA SER A 123 9.12 3.26 7.35
C SER A 123 9.36 2.76 8.77
N LEU A 124 9.31 1.43 8.95
CA LEU A 124 9.76 0.78 10.19
C LEU A 124 11.24 1.09 10.44
N ASN A 125 11.63 1.16 11.71
CA ASN A 125 13.04 1.28 12.08
C ASN A 125 13.77 -0.05 11.88
N ILE A 126 14.32 -0.23 10.66
CA ILE A 126 15.03 -1.45 10.27
C ILE A 126 16.23 -1.70 11.19
N VAL A 127 16.97 -0.64 11.56
CA VAL A 127 18.15 -0.77 12.43
C VAL A 127 17.77 -1.33 13.80
N ALA A 128 16.68 -0.86 14.40
CA ALA A 128 16.20 -1.37 15.69
C ALA A 128 15.82 -2.85 15.58
N ILE A 129 15.08 -3.24 14.53
CA ILE A 129 14.67 -4.64 14.30
C ILE A 129 15.90 -5.54 14.11
N LYS A 130 16.85 -5.15 13.24
CA LYS A 130 18.11 -5.89 12.98
C LYS A 130 18.99 -6.02 14.21
N SER A 131 18.89 -5.07 15.14
CA SER A 131 19.62 -5.08 16.41
C SER A 131 18.90 -5.87 17.52
N GLY A 132 17.76 -6.49 17.23
CA GLY A 132 16.92 -7.19 18.22
C GLY A 132 16.18 -6.26 19.18
N ARG A 133 16.21 -4.94 18.97
CA ARG A 133 15.60 -3.92 19.82
C ARG A 133 14.13 -3.69 19.44
N MET A 134 13.31 -4.73 19.59
CA MET A 134 11.90 -4.69 19.17
C MET A 134 11.07 -3.66 19.95
N ASP A 135 11.40 -3.39 21.22
CA ASP A 135 10.71 -2.36 22.02
C ASP A 135 10.96 -0.96 21.48
N ASP A 136 12.18 -0.68 20.97
CA ASP A 136 12.47 0.59 20.32
C ASP A 136 11.72 0.73 19.00
N ALA A 137 11.66 -0.34 18.20
CA ALA A 137 10.88 -0.35 16.95
C ALA A 137 9.39 -0.16 17.22
N ARG A 138 8.87 -0.77 18.31
CA ARG A 138 7.49 -0.57 18.80
C ARG A 138 7.26 0.89 19.16
N LYS A 139 8.08 1.43 20.04
CA LYS A 139 7.95 2.81 20.51
C LYS A 139 8.01 3.82 19.37
N ASP A 140 8.89 3.61 18.41
CA ASP A 140 9.02 4.46 17.22
C ASP A 140 7.74 4.43 16.37
N LEU A 141 7.18 3.25 16.12
CA LEU A 141 5.94 3.09 15.36
C LEU A 141 4.73 3.70 16.09
N ASP A 142 4.61 3.46 17.40
CA ASP A 142 3.52 4.01 18.23
C ASP A 142 3.54 5.54 18.26
N LEU A 143 4.73 6.15 18.28
CA LEU A 143 4.90 7.60 18.21
C LEU A 143 4.45 8.15 16.85
N MET A 144 4.76 7.46 15.74
CA MET A 144 4.29 7.85 14.40
C MET A 144 2.78 7.74 14.28
N VAL A 145 2.16 6.66 14.77
CA VAL A 145 0.71 6.48 14.79
C VAL A 145 0.03 7.57 15.62
N SER A 146 0.58 7.87 16.81
CA SER A 146 0.09 8.94 17.67
C SER A 146 0.20 10.32 17.01
N ALA A 147 1.26 10.59 16.25
CA ALA A 147 1.45 11.85 15.54
C ALA A 147 0.40 12.08 14.44
N ASN A 148 -0.08 11.03 13.82
CA ASN A 148 -1.18 11.05 12.84
C ASN A 148 -2.53 11.37 13.50
N ASN A 149 -2.74 10.88 14.72
CA ASN A 149 -3.98 11.10 15.48
C ASN A 149 -5.25 10.77 14.69
N GLY A 150 -5.23 9.70 13.89
CA GLY A 150 -6.37 9.23 13.10
C GLY A 150 -6.81 10.16 11.95
N ARG A 151 -5.98 11.13 11.55
CA ARG A 151 -6.33 12.12 10.52
C ARG A 151 -6.38 11.54 9.12
N ILE A 152 -5.42 10.67 8.80
CA ILE A 152 -5.25 10.08 7.46
C ILE A 152 -4.83 8.62 7.60
N LYS A 153 -4.90 7.86 6.50
CA LYS A 153 -4.47 6.46 6.49
C LYS A 153 -2.96 6.32 6.60
N LEU A 154 -2.52 5.39 7.44
CA LEU A 154 -1.12 5.01 7.60
C LEU A 154 -0.86 3.62 7.04
N LYS A 155 0.25 3.47 6.31
CA LYS A 155 0.74 2.19 5.83
C LYS A 155 2.16 1.97 6.36
N ALA A 156 2.37 0.91 7.13
CA ALA A 156 3.68 0.57 7.65
C ALA A 156 4.52 -0.13 6.57
N ILE A 157 5.64 0.46 6.18
CA ILE A 157 6.57 -0.12 5.20
C ILE A 157 7.30 -1.29 5.85
N TYR A 158 7.05 -2.47 5.32
CA TYR A 158 7.69 -3.73 5.64
C TYR A 158 8.67 -4.09 4.53
N GLU A 159 9.95 -3.79 4.75
CA GLU A 159 11.03 -4.06 3.78
C GLU A 159 11.49 -5.52 3.93
N GLN A 160 10.70 -6.44 3.39
CA GLN A 160 10.85 -7.88 3.65
C GLN A 160 12.20 -8.49 3.25
N GLY A 161 12.84 -7.93 2.23
CA GLY A 161 14.07 -8.48 1.67
C GLY A 161 15.29 -8.33 2.59
N VAL A 162 15.21 -7.48 3.63
CA VAL A 162 16.30 -7.26 4.59
C VAL A 162 16.16 -8.09 5.87
N PHE A 163 15.00 -8.71 6.08
CA PHE A 163 14.70 -9.45 7.31
C PHE A 163 14.91 -10.95 7.16
N THR A 164 15.42 -11.61 8.20
CA THR A 164 15.34 -13.06 8.37
C THR A 164 13.88 -13.48 8.62
N ASP A 165 13.56 -14.76 8.47
CA ASP A 165 12.18 -15.23 8.66
C ASP A 165 11.64 -14.94 10.05
N SER A 166 12.47 -15.09 11.11
CA SER A 166 12.09 -14.71 12.47
C SER A 166 11.85 -13.20 12.62
N GLU A 167 12.65 -12.36 11.98
CA GLU A 167 12.47 -10.91 11.99
C GLU A 167 11.21 -10.49 11.21
N LYS A 168 10.91 -11.18 10.09
CA LYS A 168 9.71 -10.96 9.30
C LYS A 168 8.44 -11.14 10.14
N GLU A 169 8.35 -12.26 10.85
CA GLU A 169 7.21 -12.55 11.70
C GLU A 169 7.04 -11.51 12.81
N LYS A 170 8.14 -11.18 13.53
CA LYS A 170 8.12 -10.17 14.59
C LYS A 170 7.71 -8.80 14.08
N ALA A 171 8.23 -8.37 12.91
CA ALA A 171 7.88 -7.09 12.30
C ALA A 171 6.39 -7.04 11.91
N LEU A 172 5.84 -8.13 11.34
CA LEU A 172 4.43 -8.20 10.97
C LEU A 172 3.49 -8.21 12.18
N LEU A 173 3.86 -8.92 13.26
CA LEU A 173 3.11 -8.90 14.53
C LEU A 173 3.13 -7.51 15.18
N LEU A 174 4.27 -6.80 15.09
CA LEU A 174 4.40 -5.43 15.53
C LEU A 174 3.46 -4.50 14.74
N ILE A 175 3.44 -4.60 13.41
CA ILE A 175 2.56 -3.82 12.55
C ILE A 175 1.08 -4.13 12.86
N ARG A 176 0.72 -5.43 12.94
CA ARG A 176 -0.66 -5.87 13.21
C ARG A 176 -1.25 -5.22 14.46
N SER A 177 -0.44 -5.00 15.49
CA SER A 177 -0.88 -4.46 16.78
C SER A 177 -0.69 -2.95 16.95
N SER A 178 -0.26 -2.21 15.91
CA SER A 178 0.15 -0.81 16.02
C SER A 178 -0.96 0.21 15.78
N GLY A 179 -2.07 -0.19 15.11
CA GLY A 179 -3.14 0.73 14.74
C GLY A 179 -2.95 1.42 13.37
N VAL A 180 -2.04 0.95 12.53
CA VAL A 180 -1.98 1.36 11.12
C VAL A 180 -3.08 0.70 10.30
N ASP A 181 -3.41 1.28 9.13
CA ASP A 181 -4.45 0.76 8.24
C ASP A 181 -3.94 -0.31 7.29
N PHE A 182 -2.65 -0.26 6.91
CA PHE A 182 -2.05 -1.17 5.94
C PHE A 182 -0.66 -1.65 6.35
N VAL A 183 -0.32 -2.85 5.88
CA VAL A 183 1.08 -3.25 5.67
C VAL A 183 1.45 -2.90 4.22
N LYS A 184 2.57 -2.21 4.03
CA LYS A 184 3.17 -2.02 2.70
C LYS A 184 4.34 -2.97 2.52
N ILE A 185 4.16 -4.00 1.71
CA ILE A 185 5.25 -4.90 1.31
C ILE A 185 6.15 -4.13 0.34
N SER A 186 7.37 -3.84 0.76
CA SER A 186 8.36 -3.12 -0.03
C SER A 186 9.57 -4.01 -0.33
N ASN A 187 10.13 -3.77 -1.50
CA ASN A 187 11.38 -4.37 -1.97
C ASN A 187 12.33 -3.27 -2.49
N ALA A 188 12.16 -2.05 -2.02
CA ALA A 188 12.92 -0.88 -2.50
C ALA A 188 14.42 -1.04 -2.29
N LEU A 189 14.85 -1.68 -1.19
CA LEU A 189 16.26 -1.88 -0.86
C LEU A 189 16.89 -3.11 -1.53
N THR A 190 16.09 -4.06 -1.99
CA THR A 190 16.60 -5.32 -2.54
C THR A 190 16.32 -5.50 -4.04
N GLY A 191 15.42 -4.69 -4.60
CA GLY A 191 15.03 -4.78 -6.00
C GLY A 191 14.25 -6.05 -6.38
N LYS A 192 13.78 -6.85 -5.40
CA LYS A 192 12.92 -8.00 -5.68
C LYS A 192 11.61 -7.55 -6.32
N LYS A 193 11.06 -8.42 -7.18
CA LYS A 193 9.73 -8.20 -7.74
C LYS A 193 8.65 -8.61 -6.76
N ALA A 194 7.48 -7.98 -6.85
CA ALA A 194 6.29 -8.36 -6.12
C ALA A 194 5.89 -9.81 -6.42
N ALA A 195 5.67 -10.61 -5.38
CA ALA A 195 5.30 -12.01 -5.48
C ALA A 195 4.03 -12.32 -4.69
N GLU A 196 3.24 -13.26 -5.21
CA GLU A 196 1.99 -13.71 -4.59
C GLU A 196 2.25 -14.38 -3.23
N GLU A 197 3.37 -15.10 -3.12
CA GLU A 197 3.79 -15.75 -1.87
C GLU A 197 4.00 -14.73 -0.76
N ASP A 198 4.56 -13.55 -1.10
CA ASP A 198 4.77 -12.46 -0.14
C ASP A 198 3.43 -11.95 0.39
N CYS A 199 2.43 -11.77 -0.50
CA CYS A 199 1.09 -11.37 -0.10
C CYS A 199 0.42 -12.43 0.78
N ARG A 200 0.48 -13.70 0.40
CA ARG A 200 -0.08 -14.81 1.19
C ARG A 200 0.57 -14.95 2.55
N PHE A 201 1.90 -14.84 2.62
CA PHE A 201 2.64 -14.87 3.88
C PHE A 201 2.22 -13.73 4.81
N VAL A 202 2.22 -12.49 4.32
CA VAL A 202 1.80 -11.33 5.11
C VAL A 202 0.34 -11.47 5.54
N ARG A 203 -0.56 -11.86 4.62
CA ARG A 203 -2.00 -12.05 4.93
C ARG A 203 -2.22 -13.10 6.02
N GLY A 204 -1.44 -14.18 6.02
CA GLY A 204 -1.51 -15.24 7.04
C GLY A 204 -1.19 -14.72 8.45
N ILE A 205 -0.32 -13.73 8.59
CA ILE A 205 0.09 -13.18 9.88
C ILE A 205 -0.81 -12.01 10.30
N VAL A 206 -1.09 -11.06 9.40
CA VAL A 206 -1.82 -9.84 9.76
C VAL A 206 -3.35 -10.00 9.75
N GLY A 207 -3.85 -11.10 9.20
CA GLY A 207 -5.29 -11.36 9.09
C GLY A 207 -5.98 -10.43 8.09
N ARG A 208 -7.31 -10.32 8.17
CA ARG A 208 -8.13 -9.49 7.26
C ARG A 208 -8.32 -8.05 7.75
N GLY A 209 -7.91 -7.73 8.97
CA GLY A 209 -8.10 -6.41 9.57
C GLY A 209 -7.24 -5.30 8.96
N LEU A 210 -6.14 -5.64 8.29
CA LEU A 210 -5.25 -4.69 7.63
C LEU A 210 -5.31 -4.82 6.12
N GLY A 211 -5.26 -3.67 5.42
CA GLY A 211 -4.97 -3.65 3.99
C GLY A 211 -3.54 -4.12 3.71
N ILE A 212 -3.30 -4.66 2.51
CA ILE A 212 -1.95 -4.98 2.04
C ILE A 212 -1.70 -4.17 0.78
N LYS A 213 -0.73 -3.25 0.84
CA LYS A 213 -0.14 -2.61 -0.33
C LYS A 213 1.11 -3.39 -0.72
N ILE A 214 1.30 -3.63 -2.01
CA ILE A 214 2.54 -4.21 -2.53
C ILE A 214 3.11 -3.35 -3.66
N ASP A 215 4.42 -3.10 -3.61
CA ASP A 215 5.15 -2.37 -4.65
C ASP A 215 6.17 -3.30 -5.32
N GLY A 216 6.44 -3.08 -6.61
CA GLY A 216 7.58 -3.69 -7.29
C GLY A 216 7.28 -4.44 -8.57
N GLY A 217 7.51 -3.81 -9.72
CA GLY A 217 7.65 -4.47 -11.02
C GLY A 217 6.37 -5.10 -11.60
N VAL A 218 5.19 -4.70 -11.17
CA VAL A 218 3.90 -5.12 -11.74
C VAL A 218 3.71 -4.39 -13.07
N LYS A 219 3.61 -5.15 -14.18
CA LYS A 219 3.57 -4.59 -15.53
C LYS A 219 2.39 -5.06 -16.39
N THR A 220 1.63 -6.05 -15.93
CA THR A 220 0.50 -6.64 -16.67
C THR A 220 -0.73 -6.74 -15.78
N LEU A 221 -1.91 -6.77 -16.39
CA LEU A 221 -3.18 -6.98 -15.72
C LEU A 221 -3.21 -8.34 -15.01
N GLU A 222 -2.75 -9.40 -15.67
CA GLU A 222 -2.68 -10.74 -15.10
C GLU A 222 -1.91 -10.76 -13.77
N LYS A 223 -0.72 -10.10 -13.72
CA LYS A 223 0.07 -10.01 -12.49
C LYS A 223 -0.62 -9.20 -11.41
N ALA A 224 -1.30 -8.11 -11.77
CA ALA A 224 -2.06 -7.33 -10.80
C ALA A 224 -3.21 -8.15 -10.19
N LEU A 225 -3.96 -8.88 -11.01
CA LEU A 225 -5.05 -9.75 -10.58
C LEU A 225 -4.56 -10.87 -9.66
N SER A 226 -3.45 -11.55 -10.02
CA SER A 226 -2.88 -12.61 -9.18
C SER A 226 -2.43 -12.11 -7.79
N LEU A 227 -1.95 -10.87 -7.70
CA LEU A 227 -1.61 -10.26 -6.42
C LEU A 227 -2.86 -9.92 -5.60
N PHE A 228 -3.96 -9.46 -6.22
CA PHE A 228 -5.22 -9.24 -5.51
C PHE A 228 -5.79 -10.57 -5.00
N GLU A 229 -5.77 -11.63 -5.79
CA GLU A 229 -6.17 -12.98 -5.35
C GLU A 229 -5.31 -13.51 -4.21
N ALA A 230 -4.02 -13.15 -4.19
CA ALA A 230 -3.11 -13.49 -3.09
C ALA A 230 -3.33 -12.65 -1.82
N GLY A 231 -4.25 -11.67 -1.85
CA GLY A 231 -4.64 -10.88 -0.69
C GLY A 231 -4.15 -9.43 -0.67
N ALA A 232 -3.50 -8.93 -1.74
CA ALA A 232 -3.24 -7.51 -1.86
C ALA A 232 -4.56 -6.72 -2.00
N THR A 233 -4.60 -5.51 -1.47
CA THR A 233 -5.74 -4.59 -1.58
C THR A 233 -5.37 -3.27 -2.25
N ARG A 234 -4.07 -3.05 -2.46
CA ARG A 234 -3.48 -1.89 -3.11
C ARG A 234 -2.19 -2.30 -3.82
N ILE A 235 -1.91 -1.74 -4.99
CA ILE A 235 -0.66 -1.95 -5.71
C ILE A 235 -0.04 -0.60 -6.05
N GLY A 236 1.21 -0.40 -5.66
CA GLY A 236 2.01 0.74 -6.06
C GLY A 236 2.85 0.39 -7.29
N LEU A 237 2.76 1.20 -8.34
CA LEU A 237 3.43 0.92 -9.61
C LEU A 237 3.67 2.19 -10.43
N THR A 238 4.59 2.09 -11.39
CA THR A 238 4.89 3.15 -12.37
C THR A 238 4.15 2.95 -13.70
N SER A 239 3.56 1.76 -13.91
CA SER A 239 2.89 1.34 -15.16
C SER A 239 1.36 1.29 -15.04
N ALA A 240 0.77 2.08 -14.14
CA ALA A 240 -0.66 2.06 -13.83
C ALA A 240 -1.55 2.20 -15.07
N LEU A 241 -1.21 3.13 -15.96
CA LEU A 241 -2.01 3.44 -17.14
C LEU A 241 -2.10 2.26 -18.11
N ALA A 242 -0.97 1.61 -18.40
CA ALA A 242 -0.94 0.47 -19.32
C ALA A 242 -1.85 -0.67 -18.81
N ILE A 243 -1.82 -0.94 -17.51
CA ILE A 243 -2.65 -1.98 -16.90
C ILE A 243 -4.13 -1.58 -16.87
N CYS A 244 -4.44 -0.30 -16.62
CA CYS A 244 -5.82 0.20 -16.71
C CYS A 244 -6.37 0.08 -18.15
N ASP A 245 -5.55 0.32 -19.16
CA ASP A 245 -5.94 0.16 -20.56
C ASP A 245 -6.13 -1.31 -20.94
N GLU A 246 -5.30 -2.23 -20.41
CA GLU A 246 -5.53 -3.68 -20.53
C GLU A 246 -6.88 -4.08 -19.91
N ALA A 247 -7.19 -3.59 -18.70
CA ALA A 247 -8.45 -3.87 -18.02
C ALA A 247 -9.67 -3.37 -18.82
N LYS A 248 -9.59 -2.15 -19.38
CA LYS A 248 -10.66 -1.62 -20.26
C LYS A 248 -10.89 -2.46 -21.50
N LYS A 249 -9.80 -2.93 -22.14
CA LYS A 249 -9.90 -3.81 -23.31
C LYS A 249 -10.52 -5.17 -22.96
N GLU A 250 -10.20 -5.72 -21.79
CA GLU A 250 -10.76 -7.01 -21.35
C GLU A 250 -12.26 -6.89 -21.05
N MET A 251 -12.73 -5.75 -20.51
CA MET A 251 -14.15 -5.49 -20.28
C MET A 251 -14.98 -5.36 -21.57
N GLN A 252 -14.35 -5.09 -22.72
CA GLN A 252 -15.03 -4.93 -24.01
C GLN A 252 -15.15 -6.25 -24.80
N LYS A 253 -14.57 -7.34 -24.29
CA LYS A 253 -14.67 -8.69 -24.89
C LYS A 253 -15.92 -9.43 -24.39
#